data_cc81ffaec3e6877f93cadfb2652fedf1
#
_entry.id   cc81ffaec3e6877f93cadfb2652fedf1
#
_cell.length_a   1.000
_cell.length_b   1.000
_cell.length_c   1.000
_cell.angle_alpha   90.00
_cell.angle_beta   90.00
_cell.angle_gamma   90.00
#
_symmetry.space_group_name_H-M   'P 1'
#
loop_
_entity.id
_entity.type
_entity.pdbx_description
1 polymer ?
#
loop_
_entity_poly.entity_id
_entity_poly.type
_entity_poly.pdbx_seq_one_letter_code
_entity_poly.pdbx_strand_id
1 'polypeptide(L)'
;MKNVFSFLIILFFTITMSSSWAQSNDKEEEAQLNFEERSEPLPQNNTAYVDDIISFAKTFLGTPYLSSGASPTGFDCSGFVSYVLGNFGFDIIHSSYGMAEYGKTVKLSEVRPGDLMFFKGSNVNSNRIGHVAMVVEVDPIEGIKFIHASTSKGITIDRFNGSKYYVPRYITTKRLDYGNP
;
A
#
# COMPACT_ATOMS: atom_id res chain seq x y z
N MET A 1 -21.37 -65.32 -49.33
CA MET A 1 -20.14 -64.77 -48.69
C MET A 1 -19.92 -63.32 -49.14
N LYS A 2 -20.72 -62.43 -48.67
CA LYS A 2 -20.58 -60.98 -48.86
C LYS A 2 -21.25 -60.31 -47.64
N ASN A 3 -20.58 -59.48 -46.88
CA ASN A 3 -21.05 -58.56 -45.81
C ASN A 3 -20.43 -58.72 -44.42
N VAL A 4 -19.21 -59.18 -44.29
CA VAL A 4 -18.54 -59.19 -42.96
C VAL A 4 -17.47 -58.10 -42.84
N PHE A 5 -17.03 -57.52 -43.98
CA PHE A 5 -15.91 -56.48 -43.97
C PHE A 5 -16.36 -55.08 -43.75
N SER A 6 -17.64 -54.74 -43.87
CA SER A 6 -18.12 -53.36 -43.74
C SER A 6 -18.40 -52.94 -42.32
N PHE A 7 -18.59 -53.83 -41.36
CA PHE A 7 -18.91 -53.50 -39.96
C PHE A 7 -17.65 -53.21 -39.11
N LEU A 8 -16.48 -53.74 -39.49
CA LEU A 8 -15.27 -53.58 -38.72
C LEU A 8 -14.61 -52.16 -38.88
N ILE A 9 -14.82 -51.51 -40.02
CA ILE A 9 -14.24 -50.19 -40.32
C ILE A 9 -15.01 -49.08 -39.58
N ILE A 10 -16.31 -49.23 -39.40
CA ILE A 10 -17.14 -48.23 -38.69
C ILE A 10 -16.84 -48.20 -37.18
N LEU A 11 -16.54 -49.39 -36.59
CA LEU A 11 -16.25 -49.49 -35.14
C LEU A 11 -14.89 -48.90 -34.78
N PHE A 12 -13.89 -48.96 -35.70
CA PHE A 12 -12.57 -48.36 -35.47
C PHE A 12 -12.57 -46.84 -35.57
N PHE A 13 -13.46 -46.24 -36.39
CA PHE A 13 -13.53 -44.80 -36.56
C PHE A 13 -14.25 -44.11 -35.41
N THR A 14 -15.20 -44.78 -34.74
CA THR A 14 -15.91 -44.22 -33.57
C THR A 14 -15.07 -44.24 -32.30
N ILE A 15 -14.17 -45.22 -32.12
CA ILE A 15 -13.28 -45.26 -30.93
C ILE A 15 -12.17 -44.20 -30.98
N THR A 16 -11.65 -43.88 -32.17
CA THR A 16 -10.62 -42.86 -32.30
C THR A 16 -11.13 -41.43 -32.14
N MET A 17 -12.41 -41.16 -32.46
CA MET A 17 -12.99 -39.83 -32.24
C MET A 17 -13.34 -39.57 -30.76
N SER A 18 -13.77 -40.58 -30.01
CA SER A 18 -14.11 -40.41 -28.60
C SER A 18 -12.88 -40.15 -27.72
N SER A 19 -11.72 -40.70 -28.04
CA SER A 19 -10.49 -40.46 -27.30
C SER A 19 -9.90 -39.06 -27.53
N SER A 20 -10.11 -38.49 -28.72
CA SER A 20 -9.66 -37.13 -29.06
C SER A 20 -10.49 -36.03 -28.36
N TRP A 21 -11.80 -36.29 -28.19
CA TRP A 21 -12.70 -35.36 -27.50
C TRP A 21 -12.51 -35.36 -25.97
N ALA A 22 -12.24 -36.51 -25.39
CA ALA A 22 -11.96 -36.61 -23.95
C ALA A 22 -10.65 -35.87 -23.57
N GLN A 23 -9.62 -36.04 -24.39
CA GLN A 23 -8.32 -35.40 -24.15
C GLN A 23 -8.32 -33.86 -24.34
N SER A 24 -9.25 -33.31 -25.14
CA SER A 24 -9.38 -31.83 -25.27
C SER A 24 -10.15 -31.24 -24.10
N ASN A 25 -11.19 -31.91 -23.61
CA ASN A 25 -11.96 -31.45 -22.46
C ASN A 25 -11.13 -31.47 -21.16
N ASP A 26 -10.31 -32.49 -20.93
CA ASP A 26 -9.45 -32.59 -19.76
C ASP A 26 -8.41 -31.46 -19.71
N LYS A 27 -7.89 -31.04 -20.87
CA LYS A 27 -6.93 -29.91 -20.96
C LYS A 27 -7.59 -28.56 -20.78
N GLU A 28 -8.82 -28.39 -21.23
CA GLU A 28 -9.58 -27.14 -21.04
C GLU A 28 -10.05 -27.00 -19.59
N GLU A 29 -10.45 -28.12 -18.95
CA GLU A 29 -10.85 -28.14 -17.55
C GLU A 29 -9.63 -27.91 -16.61
N GLU A 30 -8.48 -28.53 -16.92
CA GLU A 30 -7.21 -28.30 -16.19
C GLU A 30 -6.69 -26.84 -16.37
N ALA A 31 -6.88 -26.25 -17.55
CA ALA A 31 -6.54 -24.87 -17.82
C ALA A 31 -7.47 -23.86 -17.09
N GLN A 32 -8.76 -24.18 -16.97
CA GLN A 32 -9.72 -23.38 -16.21
C GLN A 32 -9.50 -23.48 -14.70
N LEU A 33 -9.23 -24.68 -14.16
CA LEU A 33 -8.86 -24.85 -12.75
C LEU A 33 -7.60 -24.05 -12.39
N ASN A 34 -6.58 -24.08 -13.24
CA ASN A 34 -5.34 -23.32 -13.01
C ASN A 34 -5.52 -21.81 -13.18
N PHE A 35 -6.55 -21.36 -13.90
CA PHE A 35 -6.86 -19.93 -14.02
C PHE A 35 -7.67 -19.43 -12.82
N GLU A 36 -8.63 -20.21 -12.31
CA GLU A 36 -9.40 -19.89 -11.11
C GLU A 36 -8.53 -19.93 -9.83
N GLU A 37 -7.61 -20.90 -9.72
CA GLU A 37 -6.65 -20.96 -8.60
C GLU A 37 -5.68 -19.76 -8.59
N ARG A 38 -5.44 -19.15 -9.76
CA ARG A 38 -4.61 -17.94 -9.86
C ARG A 38 -5.39 -16.64 -9.63
N SER A 39 -6.72 -16.68 -9.59
CA SER A 39 -7.60 -15.53 -9.34
C SER A 39 -8.02 -15.36 -7.88
N GLU A 40 -7.65 -16.27 -6.98
CA GLU A 40 -7.77 -16.03 -5.55
C GLU A 40 -6.83 -14.86 -5.17
N PRO A 41 -7.36 -13.74 -4.64
CA PRO A 41 -6.50 -12.68 -4.15
C PRO A 41 -5.62 -13.27 -3.06
N LEU A 42 -4.30 -13.25 -3.26
CA LEU A 42 -3.35 -13.61 -2.20
C LEU A 42 -3.81 -12.92 -0.91
N PRO A 43 -3.85 -13.61 0.25
CA PRO A 43 -4.18 -12.97 1.51
C PRO A 43 -3.21 -11.79 1.66
N GLN A 44 -3.72 -10.56 1.44
CA GLN A 44 -2.92 -9.36 1.47
C GLN A 44 -2.46 -9.19 2.92
N ASN A 45 -1.21 -9.51 3.16
CA ASN A 45 -0.56 -9.21 4.42
C ASN A 45 -0.37 -7.68 4.44
N ASN A 46 -1.36 -6.96 4.92
CA ASN A 46 -1.36 -5.49 5.01
C ASN A 46 -0.09 -4.95 5.67
N THR A 47 0.56 -5.76 6.51
CA THR A 47 1.82 -5.41 7.16
C THR A 47 2.97 -5.36 6.14
N ALA A 48 3.11 -6.36 5.27
CA ALA A 48 4.16 -6.39 4.25
C ALA A 48 4.03 -5.20 3.28
N TYR A 49 2.80 -4.87 2.90
CA TYR A 49 2.51 -3.73 2.02
C TYR A 49 2.86 -2.37 2.67
N VAL A 50 2.56 -2.19 3.95
CA VAL A 50 2.96 -1.00 4.72
C VAL A 50 4.47 -0.93 4.87
N ASP A 51 5.15 -2.06 5.06
CA ASP A 51 6.61 -2.12 5.15
C ASP A 51 7.28 -1.71 3.82
N ASP A 52 6.69 -2.07 2.68
CA ASP A 52 7.14 -1.61 1.35
C ASP A 52 6.99 -0.10 1.18
N ILE A 53 5.84 0.46 1.57
CA ILE A 53 5.59 1.92 1.57
C ILE A 53 6.65 2.64 2.43
N ILE A 54 6.90 2.15 3.64
CA ILE A 54 7.87 2.74 4.56
C ILE A 54 9.30 2.61 4.02
N SER A 55 9.64 1.48 3.43
CA SER A 55 10.94 1.24 2.81
C SER A 55 11.17 2.21 1.65
N PHE A 56 10.16 2.40 0.80
CA PHE A 56 10.20 3.38 -0.28
C PHE A 56 10.33 4.81 0.26
N ALA A 57 9.54 5.17 1.28
CA ALA A 57 9.65 6.49 1.93
C ALA A 57 11.08 6.77 2.44
N LYS A 58 11.74 5.77 3.03
CA LYS A 58 13.10 5.88 3.55
C LYS A 58 14.16 6.11 2.46
N THR A 59 13.89 5.76 1.19
CA THR A 59 14.83 6.02 0.08
C THR A 59 15.04 7.51 -0.17
N PHE A 60 14.14 8.38 0.31
CA PHE A 60 14.22 9.84 0.16
C PHE A 60 14.89 10.55 1.33
N LEU A 61 15.42 9.83 2.33
CA LEU A 61 16.13 10.46 3.45
C LEU A 61 17.21 11.42 2.96
N GLY A 62 17.22 12.64 3.52
CA GLY A 62 18.15 13.71 3.14
C GLY A 62 17.70 14.56 1.93
N THR A 63 16.62 14.19 1.22
CA THR A 63 16.07 15.06 0.17
C THR A 63 15.68 16.41 0.75
N PRO A 64 16.05 17.55 0.11
CA PRO A 64 15.81 18.87 0.66
C PRO A 64 14.32 19.20 0.85
N TYR A 65 14.02 20.07 1.82
CA TYR A 65 12.70 20.69 1.90
C TYR A 65 12.52 21.71 0.77
N LEU A 66 11.40 21.63 0.10
CA LEU A 66 10.97 22.59 -0.91
C LEU A 66 9.50 22.95 -0.66
N SER A 67 9.21 24.23 -0.47
CA SER A 67 7.83 24.69 -0.30
C SER A 67 6.99 24.32 -1.53
N SER A 68 5.82 23.69 -1.31
CA SER A 68 4.97 23.11 -2.35
C SER A 68 5.65 22.04 -3.22
N GLY A 69 6.79 21.50 -2.77
CA GLY A 69 7.50 20.43 -3.47
C GLY A 69 6.80 19.08 -3.30
N ALA A 70 6.72 18.32 -4.40
CA ALA A 70 6.12 16.98 -4.45
C ALA A 70 6.89 16.04 -5.37
N SER A 71 8.23 16.19 -5.42
CA SER A 71 9.08 15.37 -6.30
C SER A 71 10.42 15.07 -5.63
N PRO A 72 11.21 14.11 -6.13
CA PRO A 72 12.53 13.77 -5.60
C PRO A 72 13.55 14.91 -5.59
N THR A 73 13.28 16.02 -6.26
CA THR A 73 14.13 17.23 -6.20
C THR A 73 13.91 18.06 -4.95
N GLY A 74 12.79 17.86 -4.24
CA GLY A 74 12.45 18.50 -2.98
C GLY A 74 10.98 18.30 -2.62
N PHE A 75 10.71 18.20 -1.34
CA PHE A 75 9.38 17.94 -0.80
C PHE A 75 8.97 18.93 0.27
N ASP A 76 7.69 19.32 0.29
CA ASP A 76 7.07 19.75 1.55
C ASP A 76 6.45 18.55 2.30
N CYS A 77 5.85 18.77 3.47
CA CYS A 77 5.36 17.67 4.31
C CYS A 77 4.24 16.85 3.64
N SER A 78 3.26 17.48 3.03
CA SER A 78 2.15 16.84 2.36
C SER A 78 2.55 16.33 0.97
N GLY A 79 3.42 17.03 0.27
CA GLY A 79 3.97 16.60 -1.01
C GLY A 79 4.80 15.32 -0.89
N PHE A 80 5.57 15.18 0.20
CA PHE A 80 6.27 13.93 0.49
C PHE A 80 5.30 12.76 0.70
N VAL A 81 4.31 12.93 1.58
CA VAL A 81 3.33 11.87 1.88
C VAL A 81 2.51 11.52 0.65
N SER A 82 2.02 12.51 -0.12
CA SER A 82 1.25 12.24 -1.34
C SER A 82 2.08 11.56 -2.42
N TYR A 83 3.35 11.95 -2.58
CA TYR A 83 4.26 11.31 -3.52
C TYR A 83 4.51 9.84 -3.17
N VAL A 84 4.83 9.55 -1.90
CA VAL A 84 5.07 8.18 -1.44
C VAL A 84 3.82 7.33 -1.65
N LEU A 85 2.67 7.77 -1.15
CA LEU A 85 1.41 7.03 -1.25
C LEU A 85 0.93 6.87 -2.69
N GLY A 86 1.12 7.89 -3.55
CA GLY A 86 0.77 7.86 -4.96
C GLY A 86 1.52 6.78 -5.75
N ASN A 87 2.76 6.46 -5.37
CA ASN A 87 3.52 5.35 -5.98
C ASN A 87 2.95 3.97 -5.62
N PHE A 88 2.09 3.90 -4.62
CA PHE A 88 1.39 2.67 -4.19
C PHE A 88 -0.11 2.70 -4.51
N GLY A 89 -0.55 3.60 -5.41
CA GLY A 89 -1.92 3.65 -5.90
C GLY A 89 -2.91 4.43 -5.03
N PHE A 90 -2.44 5.15 -3.98
CA PHE A 90 -3.30 5.99 -3.15
C PHE A 90 -3.36 7.42 -3.69
N ASP A 91 -4.52 7.81 -4.21
CA ASP A 91 -4.77 9.20 -4.61
C ASP A 91 -5.16 10.03 -3.38
N ILE A 92 -4.18 10.71 -2.78
CA ILE A 92 -4.36 11.55 -1.61
C ILE A 92 -3.97 13.01 -1.91
N ILE A 93 -4.81 13.95 -1.47
CA ILE A 93 -4.62 15.38 -1.75
C ILE A 93 -3.30 15.92 -1.19
N HIS A 94 -2.58 16.75 -1.95
CA HIS A 94 -1.38 17.46 -1.51
C HIS A 94 -1.72 18.62 -0.56
N SER A 95 -2.22 18.30 0.62
CA SER A 95 -2.56 19.25 1.69
C SER A 95 -2.62 18.51 3.03
N SER A 96 -1.79 18.89 3.99
CA SER A 96 -1.81 18.26 5.32
C SER A 96 -3.17 18.37 6.03
N TYR A 97 -3.87 19.50 5.85
CA TYR A 97 -5.23 19.66 6.36
C TYR A 97 -6.22 18.72 5.66
N GLY A 98 -6.19 18.67 4.32
CA GLY A 98 -7.08 17.79 3.55
C GLY A 98 -6.80 16.31 3.78
N MET A 99 -5.53 15.92 3.96
CA MET A 99 -5.15 14.53 4.27
C MET A 99 -5.79 14.03 5.58
N ALA A 100 -6.03 14.91 6.55
CA ALA A 100 -6.63 14.52 7.82
C ALA A 100 -8.11 14.12 7.72
N GLU A 101 -8.74 14.34 6.58
CA GLU A 101 -10.12 13.87 6.30
C GLU A 101 -10.16 12.40 5.85
N TYR A 102 -9.00 11.82 5.47
CA TYR A 102 -8.91 10.42 5.03
C TYR A 102 -8.67 9.48 6.20
N GLY A 103 -9.21 8.26 6.07
CA GLY A 103 -9.01 7.18 7.02
C GLY A 103 -9.70 7.35 8.37
N LYS A 104 -9.37 6.46 9.29
CA LYS A 104 -9.96 6.39 10.63
C LYS A 104 -9.07 7.09 11.65
N THR A 105 -9.68 7.84 12.58
CA THR A 105 -8.94 8.40 13.73
C THR A 105 -8.45 7.28 14.63
N VAL A 106 -7.18 7.35 15.03
CA VAL A 106 -6.49 6.38 15.89
C VAL A 106 -6.03 7.07 17.17
N LYS A 107 -6.24 6.42 18.31
CA LYS A 107 -5.68 6.90 19.57
C LYS A 107 -4.17 6.77 19.56
N LEU A 108 -3.48 7.67 20.26
CA LEU A 108 -2.02 7.68 20.30
C LEU A 108 -1.42 6.35 20.84
N SER A 109 -2.14 5.68 21.76
CA SER A 109 -1.77 4.35 22.28
C SER A 109 -1.96 3.19 21.29
N GLU A 110 -2.64 3.42 20.18
CA GLU A 110 -2.98 2.41 19.18
C GLU A 110 -2.24 2.64 17.84
N VAL A 111 -1.33 3.62 17.82
CA VAL A 111 -0.56 4.01 16.62
C VAL A 111 0.31 2.84 16.15
N ARG A 112 0.39 2.68 14.82
CA ARG A 112 1.17 1.64 14.14
C ARG A 112 1.97 2.23 12.98
N PRO A 113 3.01 1.54 12.48
CA PRO A 113 3.66 1.91 11.23
C PRO A 113 2.64 2.09 10.09
N GLY A 114 2.85 3.11 9.26
CA GLY A 114 1.93 3.52 8.19
C GLY A 114 0.89 4.56 8.60
N ASP A 115 0.58 4.74 9.89
CA ASP A 115 -0.35 5.79 10.32
C ASP A 115 0.18 7.19 10.00
N LEU A 116 -0.71 8.12 9.67
CA LEU A 116 -0.38 9.52 9.43
C LEU A 116 -0.63 10.34 10.70
N MET A 117 0.42 10.97 11.22
CA MET A 117 0.35 11.91 12.35
C MET A 117 0.24 13.34 11.84
N PHE A 118 -0.65 14.10 12.44
CA PHE A 118 -0.94 15.48 12.08
C PHE A 118 -0.61 16.43 13.22
N PHE A 119 0.04 17.53 12.86
CA PHE A 119 0.53 18.49 13.81
C PHE A 119 0.13 19.91 13.42
N LYS A 120 0.13 20.81 14.40
CA LYS A 120 0.08 22.25 14.17
C LYS A 120 1.27 22.67 13.31
N GLY A 121 1.11 23.71 12.53
CA GLY A 121 2.22 24.33 11.81
C GLY A 121 3.18 25.07 12.74
N SER A 122 3.82 26.12 12.22
CA SER A 122 4.78 26.96 12.97
C SER A 122 4.18 27.59 14.24
N ASN A 123 2.92 28.00 14.20
CA ASN A 123 2.22 28.58 15.35
C ASN A 123 1.65 27.49 16.26
N VAL A 124 2.29 27.23 17.40
CA VAL A 124 1.86 26.24 18.38
C VAL A 124 0.52 26.58 19.07
N ASN A 125 0.11 27.83 19.07
CA ASN A 125 -1.15 28.28 19.64
C ASN A 125 -2.34 28.11 18.66
N SER A 126 -2.06 27.83 17.39
CA SER A 126 -3.10 27.50 16.40
C SER A 126 -3.60 26.08 16.62
N ASN A 127 -4.92 25.86 16.41
CA ASN A 127 -5.49 24.51 16.36
C ASN A 127 -5.59 23.96 14.93
N ARG A 128 -5.01 24.65 13.94
CA ARG A 128 -5.04 24.24 12.54
C ARG A 128 -3.91 23.25 12.24
N ILE A 129 -4.24 22.18 11.52
CA ILE A 129 -3.25 21.27 10.95
C ILE A 129 -2.41 22.05 9.94
N GLY A 130 -1.10 21.95 10.07
CA GLY A 130 -0.13 22.58 9.19
C GLY A 130 1.06 21.68 8.89
N HIS A 131 1.07 20.45 9.41
CA HIS A 131 2.13 19.49 9.15
C HIS A 131 1.62 18.05 9.23
N VAL A 132 2.21 17.15 8.44
CA VAL A 132 1.92 15.72 8.40
C VAL A 132 3.21 14.93 8.38
N ALA A 133 3.19 13.75 9.01
CA ALA A 133 4.27 12.77 9.02
C ALA A 133 3.71 11.36 8.95
N MET A 134 4.49 10.40 8.44
CA MET A 134 4.14 8.98 8.41
C MET A 134 4.91 8.23 9.51
N VAL A 135 4.21 7.45 10.33
CA VAL A 135 4.82 6.59 11.35
C VAL A 135 5.61 5.49 10.66
N VAL A 136 6.85 5.30 11.06
CA VAL A 136 7.74 4.26 10.50
C VAL A 136 8.12 3.19 11.51
N GLU A 137 7.96 3.47 12.81
CA GLU A 137 8.32 2.55 13.88
C GLU A 137 7.57 2.90 15.16
N VAL A 138 7.15 1.89 15.90
CA VAL A 138 6.62 2.03 17.26
C VAL A 138 7.37 1.04 18.15
N ASP A 139 8.22 1.57 19.01
CA ASP A 139 9.03 0.80 19.92
C ASP A 139 8.51 0.98 21.36
N PRO A 140 8.38 -0.08 22.18
CA PRO A 140 7.89 0.00 23.57
C PRO A 140 8.73 0.90 24.49
N ILE A 141 10.04 1.05 24.21
CA ILE A 141 10.99 1.82 25.02
C ILE A 141 11.23 3.19 24.40
N GLU A 142 11.54 3.22 23.11
CA GLU A 142 11.88 4.45 22.38
C GLU A 142 10.66 5.26 21.92
N GLY A 143 9.49 4.62 21.84
CA GLY A 143 8.24 5.25 21.41
C GLY A 143 8.08 5.33 19.89
N ILE A 144 7.32 6.32 19.44
CA ILE A 144 6.94 6.50 18.05
C ILE A 144 8.03 7.25 17.30
N LYS A 145 8.48 6.67 16.16
CA LYS A 145 9.32 7.35 15.16
C LYS A 145 8.50 7.58 13.88
N PHE A 146 8.69 8.73 13.28
CA PHE A 146 7.98 9.10 12.05
C PHE A 146 8.93 9.76 11.04
N ILE A 147 8.64 9.56 9.76
CA ILE A 147 9.34 10.18 8.63
C ILE A 147 8.53 11.38 8.13
N HIS A 148 9.19 12.48 7.83
CA HIS A 148 8.56 13.71 7.37
C HIS A 148 9.53 14.62 6.64
N ALA A 149 9.01 15.66 5.95
CA ALA A 149 9.82 16.75 5.42
C ALA A 149 9.98 17.86 6.48
N SER A 150 11.17 17.93 7.06
CA SER A 150 11.58 18.99 7.98
C SER A 150 12.08 20.20 7.20
N THR A 151 11.64 21.41 7.55
CA THR A 151 12.10 22.65 6.91
C THR A 151 13.61 22.90 7.05
N SER A 152 14.25 22.33 8.05
CA SER A 152 15.69 22.53 8.33
C SER A 152 16.56 21.32 7.98
N LYS A 153 16.00 20.11 7.88
CA LYS A 153 16.75 18.86 7.69
C LYS A 153 16.40 18.13 6.37
N GLY A 154 15.35 18.59 5.66
CA GLY A 154 14.77 17.83 4.56
C GLY A 154 14.01 16.59 5.05
N ILE A 155 13.96 15.53 4.26
CA ILE A 155 13.33 14.28 4.65
C ILE A 155 14.16 13.62 5.75
N THR A 156 13.54 13.40 6.91
CA THR A 156 14.21 12.91 8.11
C THR A 156 13.28 12.04 8.95
N ILE A 157 13.83 11.23 9.82
CA ILE A 157 13.10 10.49 10.86
C ILE A 157 13.33 11.18 12.19
N ASP A 158 12.25 11.60 12.83
CA ASP A 158 12.28 12.18 14.16
C ASP A 158 11.46 11.32 15.15
N ARG A 159 11.70 11.51 16.46
CA ARG A 159 10.99 10.83 17.54
C ARG A 159 9.88 11.74 18.09
N PHE A 160 8.71 11.13 18.33
CA PHE A 160 7.58 11.83 18.93
C PHE A 160 7.70 11.93 20.46
N ASN A 161 7.89 10.76 21.12
CA ASN A 161 7.87 10.68 22.58
C ASN A 161 9.00 11.53 23.20
N GLY A 162 8.61 12.36 24.18
CA GLY A 162 9.55 13.27 24.84
C GLY A 162 9.96 14.49 24.02
N SER A 163 9.51 14.64 22.80
CA SER A 163 9.83 15.78 21.95
C SER A 163 9.16 17.06 22.48
N LYS A 164 9.98 18.05 22.87
CA LYS A 164 9.50 19.39 23.26
C LYS A 164 8.90 20.18 22.08
N TYR A 165 9.15 19.74 20.84
CA TYR A 165 8.62 20.36 19.63
C TYR A 165 7.33 19.70 19.17
N TYR A 166 7.30 18.36 18.99
CA TYR A 166 6.17 17.65 18.39
C TYR A 166 5.02 17.38 19.34
N VAL A 167 5.29 17.02 20.61
CA VAL A 167 4.23 16.69 21.58
C VAL A 167 3.22 17.86 21.75
N PRO A 168 3.62 19.12 21.97
CA PRO A 168 2.65 20.22 22.12
C PRO A 168 1.98 20.64 20.80
N ARG A 169 2.46 20.14 19.66
CA ARG A 169 1.88 20.38 18.32
C ARG A 169 0.99 19.29 17.83
N TYR A 170 0.97 18.12 18.45
CA TYR A 170 0.16 17.00 18.05
C TYR A 170 -1.34 17.33 18.06
N ILE A 171 -2.06 16.96 17.00
CA ILE A 171 -3.50 17.16 16.85
C ILE A 171 -4.22 15.80 16.79
N THR A 172 -3.85 14.94 15.85
CA THR A 172 -4.54 13.67 15.61
C THR A 172 -3.64 12.70 14.84
N THR A 173 -4.05 11.43 14.83
CA THR A 173 -3.48 10.39 13.95
C THR A 173 -4.60 9.75 13.14
N LYS A 174 -4.33 9.47 11.88
CA LYS A 174 -5.23 8.79 10.96
C LYS A 174 -4.58 7.51 10.44
N ARG A 175 -5.38 6.44 10.36
CA ARG A 175 -5.02 5.20 9.70
C ARG A 175 -5.76 5.10 8.38
N LEU A 176 -5.01 5.03 7.30
CA LEU A 176 -5.55 4.74 5.98
C LEU A 176 -5.90 3.25 5.86
N ASP A 177 -6.83 2.94 4.97
CA ASP A 177 -7.09 1.54 4.60
C ASP A 177 -6.11 1.13 3.50
N TYR A 178 -5.08 0.40 3.88
CA TYR A 178 -4.07 -0.13 2.96
C TYR A 178 -4.47 -1.47 2.33
N GLY A 179 -5.69 -1.95 2.59
CA GLY A 179 -6.15 -3.25 2.10
C GLY A 179 -6.69 -3.24 0.68
N ASN A 180 -6.98 -2.05 0.12
CA ASN A 180 -7.51 -1.92 -1.24
C ASN A 180 -7.18 -0.50 -1.76
N PRO A 181 -6.11 -0.33 -2.57
CA PRO A 181 -5.78 0.95 -3.20
C PRO A 181 -6.81 1.34 -4.27
#